data_1be17aba7ea3a269c8ad7d831a3e959c
#
_entry.id   1be17aba7ea3a269c8ad7d831a3e959c
#
_cell.length_a   1.000
_cell.length_b   1.000
_cell.length_c   1.000
_cell.angle_alpha   90.00
_cell.angle_beta   90.00
_cell.angle_gamma   90.00
#
_symmetry.space_group_name_H-M   'P 1'
#
loop_
_entity.id
_entity.type
_entity.pdbx_description
1 polymer ?
#
loop_
_entity_poly.entity_id
_entity_poly.type
_entity_poly.pdbx_seq_one_letter_code
_entity_poly.pdbx_strand_id
1 'polypeptide(L)'
;SWLDGVVNGDSRYGMAPQVLSGVIRITTHPKVFVKPSSMDEVLRFCNILLAQSHCVVIQPGERHWEIFTRLCTEADARGNLLPDAWFAALAMESGCEWITLDRDYARFSGLR
;
A
#
# COMPACT_ATOMS: atom_id res chain seq x y z
N SER A 1 -9.11 -9.43 12.77
CA SER A 1 -9.10 -8.89 11.40
C SER A 1 -7.90 -9.47 10.63
N TRP A 2 -7.93 -9.32 9.32
CA TRP A 2 -6.79 -9.75 8.51
C TRP A 2 -5.50 -8.99 8.89
N LEU A 3 -5.63 -7.75 9.32
CA LEU A 3 -4.50 -6.93 9.75
C LEU A 3 -3.82 -7.54 10.98
N ASP A 4 -4.58 -8.03 11.93
CA ASP A 4 -4.03 -8.72 13.10
C ASP A 4 -3.26 -9.97 12.67
N GLY A 5 -3.78 -10.71 11.69
CA GLY A 5 -3.10 -11.87 11.14
C GLY A 5 -1.80 -11.50 10.45
N VAL A 6 -1.74 -10.36 9.76
CA VAL A 6 -0.53 -9.87 9.10
C VAL A 6 0.51 -9.46 10.16
N VAL A 7 0.12 -8.67 11.16
CA VAL A 7 1.05 -8.16 12.18
C VAL A 7 1.58 -9.28 13.08
N ASN A 8 0.73 -10.23 13.43
CA ASN A 8 1.07 -11.31 14.37
C ASN A 8 1.53 -12.59 13.67
N GLY A 9 1.50 -12.62 12.34
CA GLY A 9 1.94 -13.79 11.57
C GLY A 9 3.46 -13.87 11.44
N ASP A 10 3.94 -15.03 11.02
CA ASP A 10 5.36 -15.27 10.80
C ASP A 10 5.81 -14.91 9.38
N SER A 11 4.85 -14.71 8.47
CA SER A 11 5.13 -14.40 7.06
C SER A 11 5.58 -12.96 6.91
N ARG A 12 6.56 -12.74 6.03
CA ARG A 12 7.02 -11.39 5.70
C ARG A 12 5.96 -10.66 4.89
N TYR A 13 5.82 -9.37 5.14
CA TYR A 13 4.95 -8.51 4.33
C TYR A 13 5.69 -7.25 3.92
N GLY A 14 5.35 -6.74 2.73
CA GLY A 14 5.88 -5.47 2.25
C GLY A 14 4.96 -4.33 2.64
N MET A 15 5.56 -3.21 3.05
CA MET A 15 4.80 -2.01 3.42
C MET A 15 5.44 -0.79 2.79
N ALA A 16 4.67 -0.07 1.98
CA ALA A 16 5.10 1.19 1.40
C ALA A 16 4.67 2.33 2.32
N PRO A 17 5.58 3.19 2.80
CA PRO A 17 5.20 4.30 3.69
C PRO A 17 4.15 5.23 3.10
N GLN A 18 4.08 5.38 1.78
CA GLN A 18 3.07 6.18 1.12
C GLN A 18 1.64 5.63 1.33
N VAL A 19 1.49 4.31 1.45
CA VAL A 19 0.20 3.70 1.78
C VAL A 19 -0.23 4.11 3.18
N LEU A 20 0.71 4.14 4.12
CA LEU A 20 0.42 4.57 5.49
C LEU A 20 0.04 6.04 5.56
N SER A 21 0.65 6.88 4.73
CA SER A 21 0.24 8.28 4.60
C SER A 21 -1.24 8.40 4.24
N GLY A 22 -1.72 7.57 3.32
CA GLY A 22 -3.14 7.51 2.95
C GLY A 22 -4.02 7.05 4.10
N VAL A 23 -3.57 6.07 4.87
CA VAL A 23 -4.29 5.59 6.06
C VAL A 23 -4.42 6.71 7.08
N ILE A 24 -3.35 7.45 7.34
CA ILE A 24 -3.37 8.58 8.28
C ILE A 24 -4.38 9.62 7.83
N ARG A 25 -4.37 9.97 6.56
CA ARG A 25 -5.28 10.97 6.00
C ARG A 25 -6.75 10.57 6.19
N ILE A 26 -7.08 9.32 5.94
CA ILE A 26 -8.45 8.83 6.04
C ILE A 26 -8.89 8.70 7.49
N THR A 27 -8.09 8.09 8.35
CA THR A 27 -8.47 7.77 9.73
C THR A 27 -8.56 9.00 10.63
N THR A 28 -7.89 10.10 10.26
CA THR A 28 -7.94 11.34 11.01
C THR A 28 -8.96 12.34 10.45
N HIS A 29 -9.65 12.00 9.34
CA HIS A 29 -10.56 12.92 8.67
C HIS A 29 -11.92 12.97 9.36
N PRO A 30 -12.35 14.17 9.85
CA PRO A 30 -13.60 14.28 10.63
C PRO A 30 -14.86 13.99 9.82
N LYS A 31 -14.81 14.07 8.48
CA LYS A 31 -15.95 13.78 7.63
C LYS A 31 -16.12 12.28 7.33
N VAL A 32 -15.08 11.48 7.56
CA VAL A 32 -15.11 10.04 7.28
C VAL A 32 -15.49 9.24 8.51
N PHE A 33 -14.99 9.65 9.68
CA PHE A 33 -15.27 8.98 10.93
C PHE A 33 -16.00 9.88 11.89
N VAL A 34 -17.02 9.35 12.58
CA VAL A 34 -17.76 10.08 13.61
C VAL A 34 -16.80 10.48 14.75
N LYS A 35 -15.86 9.62 15.06
CA LYS A 35 -14.84 9.88 16.06
C LYS A 35 -13.46 9.58 15.45
N PRO A 36 -12.84 10.57 14.81
CA PRO A 36 -11.53 10.38 14.20
C PRO A 36 -10.47 9.98 15.20
N SER A 37 -9.52 9.16 14.78
CA SER A 37 -8.37 8.81 15.59
C SER A 37 -7.48 10.04 15.79
N SER A 38 -6.82 10.12 16.95
CA SER A 38 -5.83 11.17 17.17
C SER A 38 -4.58 10.89 16.33
N MET A 39 -3.82 11.93 16.01
CA MET A 39 -2.58 11.79 15.27
C MET A 39 -1.59 10.86 16.00
N ASP A 40 -1.48 11.02 17.33
CA ASP A 40 -0.57 10.19 18.14
C ASP A 40 -0.92 8.70 18.05
N GLU A 41 -2.20 8.36 18.11
CA GLU A 41 -2.67 6.98 18.00
C GLU A 41 -2.35 6.38 16.64
N VAL A 42 -2.63 7.12 15.56
CA VAL A 42 -2.39 6.65 14.19
C VAL A 42 -0.91 6.47 13.92
N LEU A 43 -0.08 7.45 14.31
CA LEU A 43 1.36 7.36 14.11
C LEU A 43 1.97 6.21 14.91
N ARG A 44 1.48 5.98 16.13
CA ARG A 44 1.92 4.82 16.92
C ARG A 44 1.62 3.51 16.21
N PHE A 45 0.42 3.38 15.67
CA PHE A 45 0.01 2.20 14.91
C PHE A 45 0.92 1.99 13.69
N CYS A 46 1.16 3.04 12.92
CA CYS A 46 2.03 2.96 11.74
C CYS A 46 3.46 2.56 12.12
N ASN A 47 3.98 3.14 13.20
CA ASN A 47 5.32 2.81 13.67
C ASN A 47 5.44 1.36 14.14
N ILE A 48 4.39 0.84 14.77
CA ILE A 48 4.35 -0.57 15.17
C ILE A 48 4.39 -1.48 13.94
N LEU A 49 3.61 -1.15 12.91
CA LEU A 49 3.62 -1.93 11.66
C LEU A 49 5.00 -1.96 11.01
N LEU A 50 5.65 -0.80 10.92
CA LEU A 50 6.97 -0.69 10.28
C LEU A 50 8.08 -1.34 11.09
N ALA A 51 7.92 -1.41 12.42
CA ALA A 51 8.93 -1.95 13.31
C ALA A 51 8.90 -3.47 13.45
N GLN A 52 7.89 -4.15 12.92
CA GLN A 52 7.80 -5.60 13.00
C GLN A 52 8.98 -6.26 12.26
N SER A 53 9.54 -7.30 12.84
CA SER A 53 10.71 -7.97 12.27
C SER A 53 10.45 -8.59 10.90
N HIS A 54 9.19 -8.93 10.61
CA HIS A 54 8.80 -9.51 9.32
C HIS A 54 8.23 -8.46 8.35
N CYS A 55 8.30 -7.18 8.70
CA CYS A 55 7.94 -6.09 7.81
C CYS A 55 9.11 -5.68 6.93
N VAL A 56 8.89 -5.65 5.63
CA VAL A 56 9.87 -5.15 4.65
C VAL A 56 9.36 -3.81 4.13
N VAL A 57 10.11 -2.74 4.36
CA VAL A 57 9.76 -1.41 3.84
C VAL A 57 10.05 -1.39 2.35
N ILE A 58 9.03 -1.06 1.55
CA ILE A 58 9.11 -1.07 0.09
C ILE A 58 9.15 0.36 -0.42
N GLN A 59 10.15 0.66 -1.25
CA GLN A 59 10.30 1.95 -1.91
C GLN A 59 10.65 1.73 -3.38
N PRO A 60 10.42 2.73 -4.26
CA PRO A 60 10.76 2.59 -5.67
C PRO A 60 12.27 2.32 -5.85
N GLY A 61 12.58 1.26 -6.60
CA GLY A 61 13.93 0.92 -7.00
C GLY A 61 14.19 1.32 -8.46
N GLU A 62 15.25 0.77 -9.04
CA GLU A 62 15.68 1.13 -10.40
C GLU A 62 14.67 0.75 -11.47
N ARG A 63 13.90 -0.30 -11.25
CA ARG A 63 12.97 -0.81 -12.26
C ARG A 63 11.54 -0.29 -12.07
N HIS A 64 11.27 0.44 -11.00
CA HIS A 64 9.92 0.87 -10.68
C HIS A 64 9.31 1.73 -11.81
N TRP A 65 10.05 2.69 -12.31
CA TRP A 65 9.54 3.60 -13.36
C TRP A 65 9.18 2.84 -14.63
N GLU A 66 10.03 1.91 -15.05
CA GLU A 66 9.77 1.06 -16.20
C GLU A 66 8.49 0.26 -16.06
N ILE A 67 8.31 -0.37 -14.89
CA ILE A 67 7.13 -1.18 -14.60
C ILE A 67 5.89 -0.28 -14.52
N PHE A 68 6.00 0.85 -13.82
CA PHE A 68 4.90 1.79 -13.67
C PHE A 68 4.38 2.30 -15.02
N THR A 69 5.29 2.76 -15.89
CA THR A 69 4.89 3.29 -17.20
C THR A 69 4.29 2.20 -18.10
N ARG A 70 4.79 0.98 -18.02
CA ARG A 70 4.20 -0.16 -18.73
C ARG A 70 2.76 -0.41 -18.25
N LEU A 71 2.54 -0.43 -16.96
CA LEU A 71 1.19 -0.63 -16.40
C LEU A 71 0.24 0.49 -16.81
N CYS A 72 0.71 1.74 -16.80
CA CYS A 72 -0.10 2.87 -17.25
C CYS A 72 -0.56 2.71 -18.70
N THR A 73 0.33 2.25 -19.55
CA THR A 73 0.02 2.05 -20.97
C THR A 73 -0.93 0.87 -21.17
N GLU A 74 -0.66 -0.26 -20.54
CA GLU A 74 -1.48 -1.47 -20.67
C GLU A 74 -2.91 -1.28 -20.15
N ALA A 75 -3.06 -0.56 -19.04
CA ALA A 75 -4.36 -0.33 -18.42
C ALA A 75 -5.03 0.97 -18.85
N ASP A 76 -4.36 1.78 -19.70
CA ASP A 76 -4.80 3.14 -20.06
C ASP A 76 -5.16 3.93 -18.80
N ALA A 77 -4.25 3.91 -17.83
CA ALA A 77 -4.50 4.46 -16.51
C ALA A 77 -4.65 5.98 -16.54
N ARG A 78 -5.70 6.48 -15.88
CA ARG A 78 -6.01 7.91 -15.79
C ARG A 78 -6.53 8.23 -14.39
N GLY A 79 -6.32 9.48 -13.95
CA GLY A 79 -6.85 9.94 -12.68
C GLY A 79 -6.49 9.06 -11.52
N ASN A 80 -7.48 8.56 -10.79
CA ASN A 80 -7.28 7.76 -9.59
C ASN A 80 -6.62 6.40 -9.84
N LEU A 81 -6.58 5.94 -11.08
CA LEU A 81 -5.91 4.69 -11.42
C LEU A 81 -4.39 4.85 -11.45
N LEU A 82 -3.88 6.08 -11.58
CA LEU A 82 -2.43 6.33 -11.59
C LEU A 82 -1.76 6.01 -10.26
N PRO A 83 -2.27 6.45 -9.10
CA PRO A 83 -1.71 5.99 -7.82
C PRO A 83 -1.76 4.49 -7.65
N ASP A 84 -2.82 3.84 -8.13
CA ASP A 84 -2.94 2.38 -8.07
C ASP A 84 -1.86 1.70 -8.90
N ALA A 85 -1.58 2.21 -10.10
CA ALA A 85 -0.50 1.70 -10.95
C ALA A 85 0.87 1.89 -10.28
N TRP A 86 1.06 3.00 -9.58
CA TRP A 86 2.29 3.27 -8.86
C TRP A 86 2.54 2.22 -7.77
N PHE A 87 1.52 1.92 -6.97
CA PHE A 87 1.64 0.93 -5.89
C PHE A 87 1.74 -0.50 -6.44
N ALA A 88 1.02 -0.81 -7.53
CA ALA A 88 1.15 -2.10 -8.19
C ALA A 88 2.58 -2.32 -8.69
N ALA A 89 3.21 -1.29 -9.25
CA ALA A 89 4.59 -1.35 -9.70
C ALA A 89 5.56 -1.59 -8.54
N LEU A 90 5.32 -0.98 -7.38
CA LEU A 90 6.12 -1.25 -6.18
C LEU A 90 6.05 -2.73 -5.78
N ALA A 91 4.85 -3.29 -5.77
CA ALA A 91 4.65 -4.69 -5.40
C ALA A 91 5.32 -5.62 -6.40
N MET A 92 5.20 -5.34 -7.69
CA MET A 92 5.80 -6.15 -8.74
C MET A 92 7.32 -6.11 -8.71
N GLU A 93 7.91 -4.93 -8.53
CA GLU A 93 9.36 -4.78 -8.46
C GLU A 93 9.94 -5.53 -7.26
N SER A 94 9.27 -5.44 -6.11
CA SER A 94 9.74 -6.08 -4.89
C SER A 94 9.41 -7.56 -4.80
N GLY A 95 8.56 -8.08 -5.70
CA GLY A 95 8.11 -9.47 -5.67
C GLY A 95 7.11 -9.75 -4.55
N CYS A 96 6.50 -8.70 -3.99
CA CYS A 96 5.53 -8.84 -2.91
C CYS A 96 4.13 -9.08 -3.45
N GLU A 97 3.32 -9.76 -2.64
CA GLU A 97 1.90 -9.88 -2.89
C GLU A 97 1.21 -8.56 -2.51
N TRP A 98 0.31 -8.09 -3.37
CA TRP A 98 -0.44 -6.87 -3.12
C TRP A 98 -1.80 -7.21 -2.52
N ILE A 99 -2.04 -6.79 -1.28
CA ILE A 99 -3.28 -7.04 -0.58
C ILE A 99 -4.16 -5.80 -0.68
N THR A 100 -5.29 -5.92 -1.39
CA THR A 100 -6.23 -4.82 -1.56
C THR A 100 -7.64 -5.37 -1.78
N LEU A 101 -8.64 -4.57 -1.40
CA LEU A 101 -10.03 -4.82 -1.73
C LEU A 101 -10.49 -4.06 -2.98
N ASP A 102 -9.61 -3.25 -3.57
CA ASP A 102 -9.91 -2.47 -4.77
C ASP A 102 -9.82 -3.35 -6.01
N ARG A 103 -10.95 -3.48 -6.71
CA ARG A 103 -11.06 -4.29 -7.92
C ARG A 103 -10.26 -3.74 -9.08
N ASP A 104 -9.92 -2.45 -9.06
CA ASP A 104 -9.16 -1.82 -10.15
C ASP A 104 -7.77 -2.42 -10.30
N TYR A 105 -7.21 -2.98 -9.22
CA TYR A 105 -5.91 -3.65 -9.29
C TYR A 105 -5.90 -4.88 -10.20
N ALA A 106 -7.05 -5.50 -10.47
CA ALA A 106 -7.15 -6.62 -11.40
C ALA A 106 -6.76 -6.24 -12.84
N ARG A 107 -6.74 -4.94 -13.16
CA ARG A 107 -6.34 -4.43 -14.48
C ARG A 107 -4.83 -4.51 -14.72
N PHE A 108 -4.02 -4.68 -13.67
CA PHE A 108 -2.57 -4.67 -13.79
C PHE A 108 -2.04 -6.08 -13.97
N SER A 109 -1.57 -6.38 -15.16
CA SER A 109 -0.97 -7.69 -15.45
C SER A 109 0.34 -7.87 -14.68
N GLY A 110 0.57 -9.08 -14.20
CA GLY A 110 1.76 -9.40 -13.43
C GLY A 110 1.64 -9.12 -11.94
N LEU A 111 0.54 -8.51 -11.48
CA LEU A 111 0.28 -8.32 -10.06
C LEU A 111 -0.25 -9.63 -9.45
N ARG A 112 0.29 -10.00 -8.31
CA ARG A 112 -0.13 -11.19 -7.58
C ARG A 112 -1.31 -10.92 -6.66
#